data_f990d293b12f2480d9f754e9abaddb12
#
_entry.id   f990d293b12f2480d9f754e9abaddb12
#
_cell.length_a   1.000
_cell.length_b   1.000
_cell.length_c   1.000
_cell.angle_alpha   90.00
_cell.angle_beta   90.00
_cell.angle_gamma   90.00
#
_symmetry.space_group_name_H-M   'P 1'
#
loop_
_entity.id
_entity.type
_entity.pdbx_description
1 polymer ?
#
loop_
_entity_poly.entity_id
_entity_poly.type
_entity_poly.pdbx_seq_one_letter_code
_entity_poly.pdbx_strand_id
1 'polypeptide(L)'
;MSGLVIPHFGLKKQYANLRDELLDATDRALKDGKLVGGHYTRSFEEWLKHRTKTKYAITVHSGTQALEIIARWKKIKHSEIRAENPKINIPNLTYPATLNAFLTAGWDVELIDTDKNGIIKMGNSAGVYDCLMGFAGRKPWPNASYSNAYGVIVDGAQHWLVADGDVGGGMSISFDPTKNLPSSGNGGAIVTNDEKLYLYATKYRDNNKPYFHDVGTNSKMSEQDCAQILVRVKYIDEWQKRRSEIAKYWCDTFRELPLTCLSDTTDPHAHQKFVMYLPDRNSLHTHLLTDGIDSKIHYEYVLGDLPTAETLKKPDLLSTSVMLSRGVISLPMYPELTDGEVQYIADKVKTFY
;
A
#
# COMPACT_ATOMS: atom_id res chain seq x y z
N MET A 1 -25.51 -4.58 -27.52
CA MET A 1 -24.07 -4.59 -27.76
C MET A 1 -23.38 -4.78 -26.42
N SER A 2 -22.71 -5.91 -26.19
CA SER A 2 -21.84 -6.05 -25.03
C SER A 2 -20.64 -5.15 -25.28
N GLY A 3 -20.69 -3.92 -24.76
CA GLY A 3 -19.57 -2.99 -24.90
C GLY A 3 -18.30 -3.55 -24.22
N LEU A 4 -17.15 -3.14 -24.71
CA LEU A 4 -15.85 -3.43 -24.06
C LEU A 4 -15.92 -2.99 -22.60
N VAL A 5 -15.65 -3.90 -21.66
CA VAL A 5 -15.59 -3.60 -20.24
C VAL A 5 -14.15 -3.78 -19.76
N ILE A 6 -13.50 -2.67 -19.39
CA ILE A 6 -12.15 -2.67 -18.82
C ILE A 6 -12.28 -2.52 -17.32
N PRO A 7 -12.10 -3.60 -16.54
CA PRO A 7 -12.21 -3.57 -15.09
C PRO A 7 -11.06 -2.77 -14.48
N HIS A 8 -11.27 -2.21 -13.27
CA HIS A 8 -10.24 -1.45 -12.57
C HIS A 8 -9.02 -2.30 -12.18
N PHE A 9 -9.23 -3.60 -11.92
CA PHE A 9 -8.20 -4.58 -11.55
C PHE A 9 -8.20 -5.78 -12.49
N GLY A 10 -7.03 -6.20 -12.93
CA GLY A 10 -6.81 -7.28 -13.90
C GLY A 10 -6.87 -8.70 -13.34
N LEU A 11 -7.48 -8.95 -12.17
CA LEU A 11 -7.42 -10.23 -11.45
C LEU A 11 -7.86 -11.45 -12.28
N LYS A 12 -8.91 -11.30 -13.09
CA LYS A 12 -9.38 -12.40 -13.97
C LYS A 12 -8.37 -12.70 -15.07
N LYS A 13 -7.76 -11.67 -15.68
CA LYS A 13 -6.72 -11.84 -16.70
C LYS A 13 -5.46 -12.47 -16.09
N GLN A 14 -5.02 -11.98 -14.93
CA GLN A 14 -3.89 -12.53 -14.22
C GLN A 14 -4.11 -14.01 -13.88
N TYR A 15 -5.30 -14.36 -13.35
CA TYR A 15 -5.63 -15.75 -13.08
C TYR A 15 -5.61 -16.61 -14.34
N ALA A 16 -6.18 -16.13 -15.46
CA ALA A 16 -6.17 -16.88 -16.72
C ALA A 16 -4.74 -17.17 -17.20
N ASN A 17 -3.82 -16.21 -17.05
CA ASN A 17 -2.42 -16.34 -17.45
C ASN A 17 -1.62 -17.30 -16.55
N LEU A 18 -1.92 -17.34 -15.25
CA LEU A 18 -1.12 -18.07 -14.25
C LEU A 18 -1.86 -19.29 -13.65
N ARG A 19 -3.03 -19.62 -14.19
CA ARG A 19 -3.94 -20.63 -13.61
C ARG A 19 -3.25 -21.91 -13.20
N ASP A 20 -2.52 -22.52 -14.12
CA ASP A 20 -1.94 -23.85 -13.91
C ASP A 20 -0.79 -23.80 -12.88
N GLU A 21 0.05 -22.76 -12.93
CA GLU A 21 1.10 -22.56 -11.92
C GLU A 21 0.53 -22.31 -10.52
N LEU A 22 -0.56 -21.53 -10.42
CA LEU A 22 -1.22 -21.21 -9.14
C LEU A 22 -1.89 -22.44 -8.55
N LEU A 23 -2.57 -23.25 -9.37
CA LEU A 23 -3.22 -24.48 -8.92
C LEU A 23 -2.18 -25.51 -8.49
N ASP A 24 -1.09 -25.69 -9.26
CA ASP A 24 0.00 -26.59 -8.91
C ASP A 24 0.71 -26.16 -7.61
N ALA A 25 0.96 -24.87 -7.41
CA ALA A 25 1.53 -24.35 -6.16
C ALA A 25 0.62 -24.63 -4.96
N THR A 26 -0.70 -24.48 -5.14
CA THR A 26 -1.70 -24.80 -4.10
C THR A 26 -1.70 -26.28 -3.77
N ASP A 27 -1.74 -27.15 -4.79
CA ASP A 27 -1.73 -28.59 -4.64
C ASP A 27 -0.49 -29.07 -3.88
N ARG A 28 0.70 -28.55 -4.25
CA ARG A 28 1.94 -28.86 -3.52
C ARG A 28 1.88 -28.44 -2.07
N ALA A 29 1.43 -27.20 -1.77
CA ALA A 29 1.32 -26.70 -0.40
C ALA A 29 0.37 -27.55 0.45
N LEU A 30 -0.73 -28.04 -0.13
CA LEU A 30 -1.68 -28.93 0.54
C LEU A 30 -1.09 -30.32 0.77
N LYS A 31 -0.37 -30.89 -0.20
CA LYS A 31 0.31 -32.19 -0.09
C LYS A 31 1.38 -32.20 0.99
N ASP A 32 2.08 -31.09 1.22
CA ASP A 32 3.08 -30.97 2.29
C ASP A 32 2.46 -31.09 3.69
N GLY A 33 1.16 -30.87 3.84
CA GLY A 33 0.42 -31.00 5.09
C GLY A 33 0.73 -29.97 6.18
N LYS A 34 1.75 -29.14 6.00
CA LYS A 34 2.07 -28.02 6.92
C LYS A 34 1.48 -26.73 6.37
N LEU A 35 0.29 -26.37 6.85
CA LEU A 35 -0.53 -25.30 6.24
C LEU A 35 -0.22 -23.88 6.75
N VAL A 36 0.61 -23.73 7.79
CA VAL A 36 1.08 -22.43 8.31
C VAL A 36 2.51 -22.53 8.84
N GLY A 37 3.32 -21.49 8.63
CA GLY A 37 4.69 -21.39 9.12
C GLY A 37 5.63 -22.45 8.54
N GLY A 38 5.39 -22.91 7.34
CA GLY A 38 6.17 -23.90 6.63
C GLY A 38 7.30 -23.30 5.78
N HIS A 39 7.70 -24.02 4.75
CA HIS A 39 8.82 -23.60 3.91
C HIS A 39 8.44 -22.49 2.92
N TYR A 40 7.19 -22.42 2.43
CA TYR A 40 6.75 -21.35 1.54
C TYR A 40 6.73 -20.00 2.25
N THR A 41 6.27 -19.97 3.52
CA THR A 41 6.36 -18.76 4.37
C THR A 41 7.81 -18.29 4.47
N ARG A 42 8.75 -19.20 4.83
CA ARG A 42 10.17 -18.83 4.99
C ARG A 42 10.81 -18.38 3.67
N SER A 43 10.52 -19.08 2.57
CA SER A 43 11.03 -18.71 1.24
C SER A 43 10.52 -17.33 0.80
N PHE A 44 9.26 -17.03 1.09
CA PHE A 44 8.69 -15.72 0.76
C PHE A 44 9.25 -14.60 1.66
N GLU A 45 9.42 -14.85 2.96
CA GLU A 45 10.07 -13.91 3.89
C GLU A 45 11.52 -13.62 3.47
N GLU A 46 12.27 -14.64 3.02
CA GLU A 46 13.63 -14.47 2.51
C GLU A 46 13.65 -13.66 1.21
N TRP A 47 12.72 -13.95 0.26
CA TRP A 47 12.58 -13.17 -0.95
C TRP A 47 12.26 -11.70 -0.65
N LEU A 48 11.35 -11.41 0.30
CA LEU A 48 11.01 -10.05 0.73
C LEU A 48 12.22 -9.30 1.27
N LYS A 49 13.06 -9.93 2.11
CA LYS A 49 14.30 -9.33 2.61
C LYS A 49 15.20 -8.87 1.46
N HIS A 50 15.43 -9.74 0.48
CA HIS A 50 16.24 -9.42 -0.68
C HIS A 50 15.62 -8.31 -1.52
N ARG A 51 14.32 -8.39 -1.79
CA ARG A 51 13.60 -7.42 -2.61
C ARG A 51 13.56 -6.03 -2.00
N THR A 52 13.38 -5.93 -0.70
CA THR A 52 13.33 -4.66 0.03
C THR A 52 14.68 -4.21 0.58
N LYS A 53 15.74 -5.02 0.43
CA LYS A 53 17.09 -4.78 0.98
C LYS A 53 17.08 -4.59 2.50
N THR A 54 16.24 -5.31 3.22
CA THR A 54 16.12 -5.27 4.67
C THR A 54 16.71 -6.52 5.33
N LYS A 55 17.02 -6.43 6.63
CA LYS A 55 17.59 -7.56 7.38
C LYS A 55 16.54 -8.62 7.72
N TYR A 56 15.30 -8.21 7.95
CA TYR A 56 14.22 -9.07 8.44
C TYR A 56 12.93 -8.82 7.69
N ALA A 57 12.16 -9.90 7.47
CA ALA A 57 10.80 -9.86 6.97
C ALA A 57 9.92 -10.85 7.75
N ILE A 58 8.69 -10.49 8.04
CA ILE A 58 7.72 -11.30 8.74
C ILE A 58 6.38 -11.19 8.02
N THR A 59 5.86 -12.30 7.49
CA THR A 59 4.52 -12.34 6.91
C THR A 59 3.45 -12.33 7.99
N VAL A 60 2.37 -11.63 7.73
CA VAL A 60 1.19 -11.52 8.61
C VAL A 60 -0.08 -11.54 7.77
N HIS A 61 -1.25 -11.64 8.43
CA HIS A 61 -2.53 -11.82 7.78
C HIS A 61 -2.96 -10.65 6.87
N SER A 62 -2.51 -9.42 7.14
CA SER A 62 -2.86 -8.24 6.34
C SER A 62 -1.87 -7.08 6.53
N GLY A 63 -1.87 -6.11 5.58
CA GLY A 63 -1.10 -4.88 5.74
C GLY A 63 -1.52 -4.06 6.96
N THR A 64 -2.81 -4.04 7.28
CA THR A 64 -3.34 -3.37 8.49
C THR A 64 -2.74 -3.98 9.75
N GLN A 65 -2.72 -5.32 9.84
CA GLN A 65 -2.13 -6.02 10.98
C GLN A 65 -0.62 -5.79 11.05
N ALA A 66 0.07 -5.74 9.90
CA ALA A 66 1.50 -5.40 9.86
C ALA A 66 1.76 -4.03 10.50
N LEU A 67 0.98 -3.02 10.11
CA LEU A 67 1.11 -1.66 10.63
C LEU A 67 0.76 -1.59 12.13
N GLU A 68 -0.30 -2.28 12.56
CA GLU A 68 -0.69 -2.38 13.97
C GLU A 68 0.41 -3.00 14.83
N ILE A 69 1.05 -4.06 14.38
CA ILE A 69 2.16 -4.72 15.11
C ILE A 69 3.34 -3.76 15.26
N ILE A 70 3.71 -3.04 14.20
CA ILE A 70 4.76 -2.01 14.25
C ILE A 70 4.37 -0.92 15.28
N ALA A 71 3.14 -0.44 15.21
CA ALA A 71 2.64 0.59 16.12
C ALA A 71 2.70 0.13 17.58
N ARG A 72 2.24 -1.09 17.89
CA ARG A 72 2.32 -1.68 19.26
C ARG A 72 3.76 -1.77 19.77
N TRP A 73 4.68 -2.26 18.93
CA TRP A 73 6.10 -2.31 19.28
C TRP A 73 6.67 -0.93 19.59
N LYS A 74 6.41 0.03 18.73
CA LYS A 74 6.90 1.41 18.92
C LYS A 74 6.29 2.06 20.16
N LYS A 75 5.03 1.77 20.50
CA LYS A 75 4.41 2.23 21.75
C LYS A 75 5.11 1.65 22.98
N ILE A 76 5.41 0.35 22.99
CA ILE A 76 6.18 -0.29 24.07
C ILE A 76 7.53 0.42 24.23
N LYS A 77 8.25 0.65 23.13
CA LYS A 77 9.54 1.34 23.15
C LYS A 77 9.46 2.79 23.62
N HIS A 78 8.39 3.48 23.23
CA HIS A 78 8.15 4.84 23.72
C HIS A 78 7.93 4.87 25.24
N SER A 79 7.12 3.94 25.78
CA SER A 79 6.82 3.88 27.20
C SER A 79 8.03 3.51 28.09
N GLU A 80 9.08 2.90 27.54
CA GLU A 80 10.35 2.67 28.24
C GLU A 80 11.13 3.98 28.50
N ILE A 81 10.84 5.05 27.75
CA ILE A 81 11.60 6.32 27.75
C ILE A 81 10.75 7.48 28.28
N ARG A 82 9.44 7.46 28.02
CA ARG A 82 8.49 8.54 28.33
C ARG A 82 7.23 8.00 28.96
N ALA A 83 6.67 8.75 29.91
CA ALA A 83 5.42 8.37 30.61
C ALA A 83 4.16 8.71 29.80
N GLU A 84 4.24 9.71 28.90
CA GLU A 84 3.12 10.14 28.05
C GLU A 84 2.80 9.13 26.95
N ASN A 85 1.57 9.15 26.48
CA ASN A 85 1.15 8.35 25.34
C ASN A 85 1.88 8.84 24.05
N PRO A 86 2.35 7.94 23.17
CA PRO A 86 3.00 8.37 21.93
C PRO A 86 2.01 9.07 21.00
N LYS A 87 2.50 10.13 20.34
CA LYS A 87 1.75 10.88 19.32
C LYS A 87 2.23 10.52 17.92
N ILE A 88 1.30 10.43 16.97
CA ILE A 88 1.63 10.17 15.57
C ILE A 88 0.86 11.07 14.62
N ASN A 89 1.58 11.60 13.64
CA ASN A 89 1.04 12.31 12.51
C ASN A 89 0.70 11.30 11.40
N ILE A 90 -0.52 11.36 10.90
CA ILE A 90 -1.00 10.52 9.80
C ILE A 90 -1.47 11.42 8.65
N PRO A 91 -1.14 11.10 7.37
CA PRO A 91 -1.66 11.88 6.25
C PRO A 91 -3.20 11.81 6.22
N ASN A 92 -3.84 12.97 6.09
CA ASN A 92 -5.30 13.06 6.04
C ASN A 92 -5.89 12.41 4.76
N LEU A 93 -5.11 12.29 3.68
CA LEU A 93 -5.48 11.61 2.45
C LEU A 93 -4.80 10.23 2.37
N THR A 94 -5.41 9.22 2.96
CA THR A 94 -4.98 7.82 2.91
C THR A 94 -6.15 6.87 3.12
N TYR A 95 -5.88 5.56 3.02
CA TYR A 95 -6.87 4.53 3.31
C TYR A 95 -7.11 4.41 4.84
N PRO A 96 -8.36 4.16 5.30
CA PRO A 96 -8.68 4.10 6.73
C PRO A 96 -7.87 3.09 7.55
N ALA A 97 -7.30 2.06 6.92
CA ALA A 97 -6.47 1.08 7.61
C ALA A 97 -5.26 1.71 8.31
N THR A 98 -4.69 2.78 7.72
CA THR A 98 -3.58 3.53 8.34
C THR A 98 -4.00 4.13 9.67
N LEU A 99 -5.15 4.80 9.72
CA LEU A 99 -5.71 5.37 10.95
C LEU A 99 -6.06 4.27 11.96
N ASN A 100 -6.79 3.25 11.51
CA ASN A 100 -7.29 2.17 12.38
C ASN A 100 -6.15 1.42 13.08
N ALA A 101 -5.02 1.17 12.41
CA ALA A 101 -3.87 0.50 12.99
C ALA A 101 -3.32 1.23 14.22
N PHE A 102 -3.21 2.56 14.16
CA PHE A 102 -2.71 3.36 15.28
C PHE A 102 -3.74 3.56 16.38
N LEU A 103 -5.01 3.77 16.04
CA LEU A 103 -6.09 3.84 17.04
C LEU A 103 -6.22 2.53 17.83
N THR A 104 -6.18 1.38 17.11
CA THR A 104 -6.22 0.04 17.76
C THR A 104 -5.00 -0.21 18.64
N ALA A 105 -3.83 0.32 18.28
CA ALA A 105 -2.64 0.28 19.11
C ALA A 105 -2.66 1.29 20.27
N GLY A 106 -3.66 2.17 20.33
CA GLY A 106 -3.89 3.13 21.42
C GLY A 106 -2.96 4.35 21.38
N TRP A 107 -2.66 4.87 20.20
CA TRP A 107 -1.87 6.09 20.00
C TRP A 107 -2.74 7.34 20.00
N ASP A 108 -2.14 8.46 20.37
CA ASP A 108 -2.72 9.78 20.12
C ASP A 108 -2.43 10.18 18.67
N VAL A 109 -3.49 10.28 17.85
CA VAL A 109 -3.37 10.53 16.42
C VAL A 109 -3.70 11.98 16.09
N GLU A 110 -2.86 12.60 15.26
CA GLU A 110 -3.13 13.87 14.60
C GLU A 110 -3.16 13.66 13.09
N LEU A 111 -4.18 14.15 12.41
CA LEU A 111 -4.27 14.13 10.95
C LEU A 111 -3.57 15.36 10.40
N ILE A 112 -2.62 15.14 9.50
CA ILE A 112 -1.78 16.18 8.91
C ILE A 112 -2.10 16.33 7.43
N ASP A 113 -2.03 17.57 6.95
CA ASP A 113 -2.21 17.88 5.54
C ASP A 113 -1.12 17.25 4.66
N THR A 114 -1.42 17.07 3.39
CA THR A 114 -0.48 16.55 2.40
C THR A 114 0.02 17.64 1.46
N ASP A 115 1.12 17.38 0.78
CA ASP A 115 1.53 18.16 -0.36
C ASP A 115 0.65 17.90 -1.60
N LYS A 116 0.95 18.56 -2.71
CA LYS A 116 0.22 18.38 -3.98
C LYS A 116 0.31 16.99 -4.59
N ASN A 117 1.25 16.16 -4.15
CA ASN A 117 1.44 14.78 -4.57
C ASN A 117 0.78 13.77 -3.60
N GLY A 118 0.05 14.24 -2.60
CA GLY A 118 -0.60 13.40 -1.60
C GLY A 118 0.35 12.87 -0.51
N ILE A 119 1.57 13.38 -0.41
CA ILE A 119 2.55 12.99 0.60
C ILE A 119 2.41 13.89 1.84
N ILE A 120 2.47 13.28 3.03
CA ILE A 120 2.35 14.01 4.31
C ILE A 120 3.37 15.15 4.42
N LYS A 121 2.91 16.30 4.94
CA LYS A 121 3.79 17.39 5.37
C LYS A 121 4.32 17.07 6.76
N MET A 122 5.60 16.70 6.87
CA MET A 122 6.20 16.35 8.18
C MET A 122 6.14 17.48 9.19
N GLY A 123 5.83 17.11 10.45
CA GLY A 123 6.06 17.96 11.60
C GLY A 123 7.46 17.68 12.19
N ASN A 124 8.25 18.73 12.44
CA ASN A 124 9.56 18.62 13.08
C ASN A 124 9.47 18.66 14.62
N SER A 125 8.42 18.13 15.21
CA SER A 125 8.21 18.19 16.67
C SER A 125 8.91 17.03 17.38
N ALA A 126 9.79 17.35 18.31
CA ALA A 126 10.48 16.33 19.11
C ALA A 126 9.47 15.47 19.90
N GLY A 127 9.58 14.16 19.76
CA GLY A 127 8.72 13.19 20.45
C GLY A 127 7.42 12.83 19.73
N VAL A 128 7.19 13.37 18.52
CA VAL A 128 6.08 13.00 17.64
C VAL A 128 6.59 12.06 16.55
N TYR A 129 5.83 11.04 16.23
CA TYR A 129 6.11 10.13 15.13
C TYR A 129 5.40 10.58 13.86
N ASP A 130 5.92 10.20 12.70
CA ASP A 130 5.28 10.45 11.41
C ASP A 130 5.04 9.12 10.68
N CYS A 131 3.82 8.92 10.19
CA CYS A 131 3.49 7.78 9.34
C CYS A 131 3.64 8.17 7.88
N LEU A 132 4.65 7.62 7.22
CA LEU A 132 4.91 7.83 5.79
C LEU A 132 4.12 6.84 4.95
N MET A 133 3.21 7.35 4.13
CA MET A 133 2.47 6.56 3.15
C MET A 133 2.72 7.10 1.74
N GLY A 134 3.09 6.21 0.83
CA GLY A 134 3.34 6.56 -0.57
C GLY A 134 2.08 6.56 -1.39
N PHE A 135 1.45 7.74 -1.54
CA PHE A 135 0.22 7.88 -2.30
C PHE A 135 0.37 7.38 -3.73
N ALA A 136 -0.60 6.59 -4.22
CA ALA A 136 -0.63 5.97 -5.55
C ALA A 136 0.54 5.03 -5.88
N GLY A 137 1.51 4.87 -5.01
CA GLY A 137 2.74 4.09 -5.20
C GLY A 137 4.00 4.94 -5.31
N ARG A 138 3.93 6.26 -5.15
CA ARG A 138 5.09 7.16 -5.09
C ARG A 138 5.87 6.90 -3.81
N LYS A 139 7.20 6.81 -3.91
CA LYS A 139 8.06 6.76 -2.72
C LYS A 139 7.97 8.11 -1.98
N PRO A 140 7.52 8.14 -0.72
CA PRO A 140 7.52 9.39 0.04
C PRO A 140 8.96 9.84 0.26
N TRP A 141 9.23 11.13 0.00
CA TRP A 141 10.54 11.79 0.15
C TRP A 141 11.74 10.94 -0.33
N PRO A 142 11.89 10.75 -1.64
CA PRO A 142 12.89 9.85 -2.22
C PRO A 142 14.35 10.22 -1.86
N ASN A 143 14.59 11.48 -1.47
CA ASN A 143 15.91 12.00 -1.10
C ASN A 143 16.13 12.10 0.41
N ALA A 144 15.17 11.65 1.26
CA ALA A 144 15.31 11.67 2.70
C ALA A 144 15.68 10.29 3.23
N SER A 145 16.53 10.23 4.27
CA SER A 145 16.79 9.00 5.00
C SER A 145 15.77 8.84 6.13
N TYR A 146 15.00 7.74 6.10
CA TYR A 146 14.03 7.41 7.14
C TYR A 146 14.72 6.81 8.37
N SER A 147 15.85 6.13 8.19
CA SER A 147 16.60 5.47 9.28
C SER A 147 17.19 6.46 10.27
N ASN A 148 17.46 7.68 9.83
CA ASN A 148 18.01 8.75 10.66
C ASN A 148 16.93 9.68 11.25
N ALA A 149 15.66 9.51 10.83
CA ALA A 149 14.55 10.30 11.33
C ALA A 149 13.97 9.64 12.58
N TYR A 150 14.00 10.35 13.70
CA TYR A 150 13.34 9.90 14.92
C TYR A 150 11.83 9.74 14.66
N GLY A 151 11.30 8.55 14.98
CA GLY A 151 9.86 8.34 14.97
C GLY A 151 9.21 8.09 13.61
N VAL A 152 9.94 7.71 12.58
CA VAL A 152 9.30 7.36 11.28
C VAL A 152 8.80 5.92 11.29
N ILE A 153 7.53 5.73 10.92
CA ILE A 153 6.88 4.45 10.61
C ILE A 153 6.42 4.49 9.17
N VAL A 154 6.63 3.43 8.39
CA VAL A 154 6.33 3.45 6.95
C VAL A 154 5.13 2.54 6.64
N ASP A 155 4.05 3.13 6.12
CA ASP A 155 2.98 2.39 5.47
C ASP A 155 3.33 2.16 4.00
N GLY A 156 3.95 1.02 3.73
CA GLY A 156 4.42 0.61 2.41
C GLY A 156 3.34 0.00 1.51
N ALA A 157 2.07 -0.04 1.93
CA ALA A 157 1.01 -0.77 1.24
C ALA A 157 0.84 -0.44 -0.26
N GLN A 158 1.36 0.69 -0.72
CA GLN A 158 1.28 1.11 -2.13
C GLN A 158 2.65 1.26 -2.81
N HIS A 159 3.75 1.45 -2.05
CA HIS A 159 5.05 1.82 -2.63
C HIS A 159 6.23 0.91 -2.27
N TRP A 160 6.02 -0.16 -1.52
CA TRP A 160 7.09 -1.04 -1.04
C TRP A 160 8.01 -1.61 -2.13
N LEU A 161 7.51 -1.73 -3.38
CA LEU A 161 8.31 -2.22 -4.51
C LEU A 161 9.48 -1.30 -4.89
N VAL A 162 9.44 -0.04 -4.48
CA VAL A 162 10.52 0.94 -4.66
C VAL A 162 11.32 1.17 -3.37
N ALA A 163 11.18 0.29 -2.38
CA ALA A 163 12.02 0.30 -1.18
C ALA A 163 13.48 -0.02 -1.53
N ASP A 164 14.41 0.63 -0.82
CA ASP A 164 15.85 0.57 -1.06
C ASP A 164 16.65 0.18 0.20
N GLY A 165 15.99 -0.38 1.21
CA GLY A 165 16.58 -0.77 2.50
C GLY A 165 16.32 0.24 3.62
N ASP A 166 15.98 1.47 3.29
CA ASP A 166 15.56 2.48 4.26
C ASP A 166 14.05 2.39 4.51
N VAL A 167 13.69 1.73 5.60
CA VAL A 167 12.31 1.45 6.01
C VAL A 167 11.94 2.10 7.34
N GLY A 168 12.74 3.08 7.79
CA GLY A 168 12.54 3.76 9.07
C GLY A 168 12.49 2.80 10.24
N GLY A 169 11.53 3.02 11.13
CA GLY A 169 11.31 2.16 12.29
C GLY A 169 10.59 0.85 11.99
N GLY A 170 10.33 0.54 10.73
CA GLY A 170 9.62 -0.62 10.19
C GLY A 170 8.63 -0.21 9.12
N MET A 171 8.50 -1.03 8.07
CA MET A 171 7.54 -0.81 6.98
C MET A 171 6.51 -1.94 6.93
N SER A 172 5.24 -1.57 6.87
CA SER A 172 4.14 -2.50 6.58
C SER A 172 3.98 -2.70 5.08
N ILE A 173 3.66 -3.91 4.66
CA ILE A 173 3.36 -4.27 3.27
C ILE A 173 1.98 -4.92 3.23
N SER A 174 1.23 -4.65 2.17
CA SER A 174 -0.06 -5.29 1.90
C SER A 174 0.03 -6.14 0.64
N PHE A 175 -0.51 -7.36 0.72
CA PHE A 175 -0.73 -8.27 -0.40
C PHE A 175 -2.22 -8.49 -0.67
N ASP A 176 -3.05 -7.51 -0.30
CA ASP A 176 -4.46 -7.47 -0.71
C ASP A 176 -4.59 -7.73 -2.23
N PRO A 177 -5.65 -8.40 -2.72
CA PRO A 177 -5.79 -8.73 -4.14
C PRO A 177 -5.67 -7.57 -5.11
N THR A 178 -5.87 -6.33 -4.65
CA THR A 178 -5.75 -5.12 -5.47
C THR A 178 -4.32 -4.56 -5.56
N LYS A 179 -3.34 -5.17 -4.87
CA LYS A 179 -1.94 -4.69 -4.82
C LYS A 179 -1.10 -5.20 -5.99
N ASN A 180 0.08 -4.60 -6.18
CA ASN A 180 1.01 -4.97 -7.26
C ASN A 180 1.46 -6.44 -7.20
N LEU A 181 1.61 -6.97 -6.00
CA LEU A 181 1.86 -8.39 -5.73
C LEU A 181 0.70 -8.89 -4.86
N PRO A 182 -0.37 -9.43 -5.49
CA PRO A 182 -1.55 -9.87 -4.76
C PRO A 182 -1.37 -11.25 -4.13
N SER A 183 -1.96 -11.46 -2.97
CA SER A 183 -2.37 -12.76 -2.46
C SER A 183 -3.69 -13.20 -3.11
N SER A 184 -4.08 -14.46 -2.93
CA SER A 184 -5.42 -14.93 -3.34
C SER A 184 -6.52 -14.64 -2.31
N GLY A 185 -6.13 -14.07 -1.18
CA GLY A 185 -6.97 -13.54 -0.12
C GLY A 185 -6.30 -12.34 0.52
N ASN A 186 -6.39 -12.23 1.83
CA ASN A 186 -5.63 -11.22 2.57
C ASN A 186 -4.18 -11.67 2.74
N GLY A 187 -3.28 -10.70 2.87
CA GLY A 187 -1.89 -10.93 3.19
C GLY A 187 -1.17 -9.63 3.50
N GLY A 188 -0.11 -9.73 4.26
CA GLY A 188 0.77 -8.62 4.57
C GLY A 188 2.13 -9.07 5.06
N ALA A 189 3.02 -8.12 5.24
CA ALA A 189 4.31 -8.36 5.87
C ALA A 189 4.82 -7.13 6.60
N ILE A 190 5.72 -7.35 7.54
CA ILE A 190 6.59 -6.33 8.13
C ILE A 190 7.99 -6.56 7.57
N VAL A 191 8.64 -5.51 7.10
CA VAL A 191 10.08 -5.52 6.80
C VAL A 191 10.78 -4.49 7.66
N THR A 192 11.96 -4.86 8.19
CA THR A 192 12.67 -4.03 9.16
C THR A 192 14.16 -4.35 9.23
N ASN A 193 14.94 -3.38 9.75
CA ASN A 193 16.34 -3.58 10.15
C ASN A 193 16.50 -3.72 11.66
N ASP A 194 15.40 -3.57 12.44
CA ASP A 194 15.35 -3.72 13.89
C ASP A 194 15.09 -5.19 14.28
N GLU A 195 16.13 -5.86 14.80
CA GLU A 195 16.00 -7.25 15.27
C GLU A 195 14.96 -7.41 16.38
N LYS A 196 14.85 -6.43 17.27
CA LYS A 196 13.91 -6.50 18.41
C LYS A 196 12.45 -6.42 17.92
N LEU A 197 12.16 -5.58 16.90
CA LEU A 197 10.87 -5.57 16.24
C LEU A 197 10.59 -6.92 15.56
N TYR A 198 11.58 -7.49 14.87
CA TYR A 198 11.45 -8.81 14.24
C TYR A 198 11.08 -9.90 15.26
N LEU A 199 11.81 -9.96 16.36
CA LEU A 199 11.56 -10.95 17.44
C LEU A 199 10.19 -10.76 18.08
N TYR A 200 9.81 -9.50 18.35
CA TYR A 200 8.48 -9.17 18.88
C TYR A 200 7.38 -9.59 17.90
N ALA A 201 7.45 -9.18 16.65
CA ALA A 201 6.44 -9.46 15.63
C ALA A 201 6.29 -10.96 15.37
N THR A 202 7.40 -11.72 15.37
CA THR A 202 7.39 -13.18 15.19
C THR A 202 6.62 -13.88 16.29
N LYS A 203 6.80 -13.47 17.54
CA LYS A 203 6.07 -14.01 18.70
C LYS A 203 4.62 -13.54 18.69
N TYR A 204 4.40 -12.23 18.51
CA TYR A 204 3.07 -11.62 18.56
C TYR A 204 2.12 -12.23 17.53
N ARG A 205 2.56 -12.45 16.27
CA ARG A 205 1.72 -13.07 15.21
C ARG A 205 1.30 -14.52 15.48
N ASP A 206 1.89 -15.19 16.49
CA ASP A 206 1.57 -16.57 16.87
C ASP A 206 1.19 -16.68 18.36
N ASN A 207 0.36 -15.77 18.84
CA ASN A 207 -0.16 -15.75 20.22
C ASN A 207 0.92 -15.73 21.30
N ASN A 208 2.09 -15.17 21.06
CA ASN A 208 3.25 -15.17 21.97
C ASN A 208 3.69 -16.57 22.43
N LYS A 209 3.57 -17.57 21.56
CA LYS A 209 4.09 -18.92 21.86
C LYS A 209 5.61 -18.90 22.06
N PRO A 210 6.14 -19.89 22.84
CA PRO A 210 5.42 -20.95 23.55
C PRO A 210 4.96 -20.54 24.96
N TYR A 211 5.36 -19.38 25.47
CA TYR A 211 5.23 -19.06 26.89
C TYR A 211 3.96 -18.28 27.26
N PHE A 212 3.28 -17.65 26.29
CA PHE A 212 2.03 -16.89 26.48
C PHE A 212 2.10 -15.79 27.56
N HIS A 213 3.29 -15.23 27.81
CA HIS A 213 3.49 -14.22 28.85
C HIS A 213 2.88 -12.85 28.53
N ASP A 214 2.67 -12.55 27.24
CA ASP A 214 2.11 -11.31 26.75
C ASP A 214 0.95 -11.55 25.79
N VAL A 215 0.19 -10.50 25.52
CA VAL A 215 -0.85 -10.51 24.48
C VAL A 215 -0.22 -10.76 23.12
N GLY A 216 -0.83 -11.64 22.34
CA GLY A 216 -0.49 -11.92 20.95
C GLY A 216 -1.73 -12.07 20.10
N THR A 217 -1.54 -12.38 18.80
CA THR A 217 -2.63 -12.60 17.86
C THR A 217 -2.33 -13.79 16.95
N ASN A 218 -3.35 -14.40 16.38
CA ASN A 218 -3.18 -15.38 15.33
C ASN A 218 -3.22 -14.68 13.96
N SER A 219 -2.06 -14.29 13.45
CA SER A 219 -1.92 -13.46 12.25
C SER A 219 -0.93 -14.03 11.23
N LYS A 220 -0.83 -15.35 11.14
CA LYS A 220 0.03 -16.00 10.13
C LYS A 220 -0.66 -16.04 8.76
N MET A 221 0.11 -15.83 7.68
CA MET A 221 -0.34 -16.20 6.34
C MET A 221 -0.37 -17.72 6.18
N SER A 222 -1.24 -18.20 5.29
CA SER A 222 -1.26 -19.60 4.91
C SER A 222 -0.09 -19.96 4.01
N GLU A 223 0.32 -21.24 4.02
CA GLU A 223 1.34 -21.75 3.09
C GLU A 223 0.85 -21.71 1.63
N GLN A 224 -0.45 -21.92 1.40
CA GLN A 224 -1.04 -21.80 0.07
C GLN A 224 -0.91 -20.38 -0.49
N ASP A 225 -1.22 -19.36 0.30
CA ASP A 225 -1.06 -17.97 -0.12
C ASP A 225 0.40 -17.64 -0.41
N CYS A 226 1.32 -18.08 0.47
CA CYS A 226 2.75 -17.89 0.26
C CYS A 226 3.27 -18.62 -0.98
N ALA A 227 2.81 -19.85 -1.24
CA ALA A 227 3.17 -20.63 -2.43
C ALA A 227 2.69 -19.93 -3.72
N GLN A 228 1.46 -19.44 -3.73
CA GLN A 228 0.91 -18.71 -4.88
C GLN A 228 1.60 -17.35 -5.09
N ILE A 229 1.94 -16.63 -4.02
CA ILE A 229 2.72 -15.38 -4.14
C ILE A 229 4.11 -15.70 -4.73
N LEU A 230 4.77 -16.78 -4.34
CA LEU A 230 6.05 -17.23 -4.91
C LEU A 230 5.97 -17.57 -6.40
N VAL A 231 4.81 -17.93 -6.93
CA VAL A 231 4.59 -17.98 -8.39
C VAL A 231 4.63 -16.57 -8.96
N ARG A 232 3.86 -15.65 -8.39
CA ARG A 232 3.71 -14.26 -8.89
C ARG A 232 5.00 -13.44 -8.82
N VAL A 233 5.88 -13.69 -7.84
CA VAL A 233 7.17 -12.98 -7.75
C VAL A 233 8.10 -13.22 -8.93
N LYS A 234 7.92 -14.31 -9.69
CA LYS A 234 8.68 -14.57 -10.92
C LYS A 234 8.42 -13.50 -11.99
N TYR A 235 7.26 -12.88 -11.96
CA TYR A 235 6.76 -11.93 -12.96
C TYR A 235 6.78 -10.47 -12.49
N ILE A 236 7.10 -10.22 -11.22
CA ILE A 236 6.91 -8.89 -10.60
C ILE A 236 7.71 -7.78 -11.28
N ASP A 237 8.91 -8.06 -11.75
CA ASP A 237 9.76 -7.06 -12.40
C ASP A 237 9.23 -6.72 -13.81
N GLU A 238 8.73 -7.70 -14.55
CA GLU A 238 8.04 -7.51 -15.83
C GLU A 238 6.74 -6.70 -15.63
N TRP A 239 5.94 -7.06 -14.63
CA TRP A 239 4.72 -6.32 -14.29
C TRP A 239 5.00 -4.88 -13.88
N GLN A 240 6.05 -4.65 -13.11
CA GLN A 240 6.45 -3.30 -12.71
C GLN A 240 6.93 -2.48 -13.90
N LYS A 241 7.70 -3.08 -14.80
CA LYS A 241 8.12 -2.44 -16.06
C LYS A 241 6.91 -2.05 -16.89
N ARG A 242 5.96 -2.96 -17.10
CA ARG A 242 4.73 -2.69 -17.86
C ARG A 242 3.89 -1.57 -17.25
N ARG A 243 3.72 -1.54 -15.93
CA ARG A 243 3.03 -0.44 -15.24
C ARG A 243 3.72 0.91 -15.48
N SER A 244 5.04 0.94 -15.45
CA SER A 244 5.82 2.16 -15.70
C SER A 244 5.69 2.63 -17.15
N GLU A 245 5.66 1.72 -18.12
CA GLU A 245 5.44 2.03 -19.54
C GLU A 245 4.05 2.64 -19.77
N ILE A 246 3.00 2.03 -19.20
CA ILE A 246 1.63 2.54 -19.25
C ILE A 246 1.54 3.93 -18.62
N ALA A 247 2.09 4.10 -17.41
CA ALA A 247 2.07 5.38 -16.72
C ALA A 247 2.77 6.48 -17.52
N LYS A 248 3.96 6.18 -18.07
CA LYS A 248 4.69 7.12 -18.93
C LYS A 248 3.86 7.50 -20.16
N TYR A 249 3.30 6.52 -20.86
CA TYR A 249 2.48 6.76 -22.05
C TYR A 249 1.30 7.70 -21.74
N TRP A 250 0.57 7.46 -20.65
CA TRP A 250 -0.57 8.30 -20.28
C TRP A 250 -0.13 9.69 -19.79
N CYS A 251 0.94 9.81 -19.03
CA CYS A 251 1.46 11.13 -18.62
C CYS A 251 1.89 11.97 -19.83
N ASP A 252 2.55 11.35 -20.83
CA ASP A 252 2.93 12.04 -22.06
C ASP A 252 1.69 12.42 -22.91
N THR A 253 0.71 11.53 -23.00
CA THR A 253 -0.52 11.73 -23.78
C THR A 253 -1.43 12.81 -23.18
N PHE A 254 -1.46 12.96 -21.85
CA PHE A 254 -2.35 13.90 -21.15
C PHE A 254 -1.67 15.23 -20.81
N ARG A 255 -0.43 15.44 -21.25
CA ARG A 255 0.40 16.60 -20.85
C ARG A 255 -0.28 17.95 -21.13
N GLU A 256 -0.98 18.06 -22.26
CA GLU A 256 -1.63 19.31 -22.69
C GLU A 256 -3.10 19.41 -22.23
N LEU A 257 -3.62 18.41 -21.54
CA LEU A 257 -4.99 18.43 -21.02
C LEU A 257 -5.06 19.22 -19.70
N PRO A 258 -6.21 19.81 -19.35
CA PRO A 258 -6.40 20.57 -18.12
C PRO A 258 -6.56 19.64 -16.89
N LEU A 259 -5.60 18.77 -16.71
CA LEU A 259 -5.49 17.83 -15.59
C LEU A 259 -4.04 17.70 -15.12
N THR A 260 -3.83 17.14 -13.94
CA THR A 260 -2.49 16.87 -13.40
C THR A 260 -2.30 15.37 -13.20
N CYS A 261 -1.29 14.76 -13.82
CA CYS A 261 -0.88 13.39 -13.53
C CYS A 261 -0.12 13.34 -12.21
N LEU A 262 -0.71 12.71 -11.18
CA LEU A 262 -0.04 12.50 -9.89
C LEU A 262 0.86 11.26 -9.87
N SER A 263 0.80 10.45 -10.93
CA SER A 263 1.59 9.22 -11.12
C SER A 263 2.73 9.43 -12.14
N ASP A 264 3.30 10.64 -12.19
CA ASP A 264 4.45 10.93 -13.04
C ASP A 264 5.67 10.04 -12.69
N THR A 265 6.63 9.97 -13.59
CA THR A 265 7.78 9.06 -13.50
C THR A 265 9.06 9.76 -13.04
N THR A 266 8.98 10.98 -12.50
CA THR A 266 10.15 11.76 -12.08
C THR A 266 10.76 11.24 -10.79
N ASP A 267 9.95 10.69 -9.88
CA ASP A 267 10.37 10.08 -8.64
C ASP A 267 10.20 8.54 -8.69
N PRO A 268 10.90 7.77 -7.82
CA PRO A 268 10.65 6.34 -7.68
C PRO A 268 9.17 6.05 -7.39
N HIS A 269 8.53 5.29 -8.28
CA HIS A 269 7.09 5.05 -8.23
C HIS A 269 6.76 3.57 -8.53
N ALA A 270 5.97 2.94 -7.65
CA ALA A 270 5.53 1.56 -7.83
C ALA A 270 4.30 1.45 -8.76
N HIS A 271 3.73 2.55 -9.21
CA HIS A 271 2.53 2.60 -10.06
C HIS A 271 1.44 1.62 -9.63
N GLN A 272 1.18 1.58 -8.31
CA GLN A 272 0.11 0.74 -7.77
C GLN A 272 -1.26 1.21 -8.28
N LYS A 273 -1.38 2.52 -8.51
CA LYS A 273 -2.50 3.17 -9.17
C LYS A 273 -1.96 4.20 -10.16
N PHE A 274 -2.72 4.50 -11.19
CA PHE A 274 -2.52 5.70 -12.00
C PHE A 274 -3.57 6.74 -11.57
N VAL A 275 -3.13 7.80 -10.94
CA VAL A 275 -3.98 8.83 -10.37
C VAL A 275 -3.79 10.15 -11.11
N MET A 276 -4.90 10.79 -11.45
CA MET A 276 -4.96 12.14 -12.01
C MET A 276 -5.78 13.03 -11.07
N TYR A 277 -5.52 14.32 -11.13
CA TYR A 277 -6.32 15.36 -10.49
C TYR A 277 -6.95 16.28 -11.55
N LEU A 278 -8.24 16.54 -11.43
CA LEU A 278 -8.96 17.53 -12.21
C LEU A 278 -10.18 18.03 -11.41
N PRO A 279 -10.60 19.31 -11.57
CA PRO A 279 -11.73 19.86 -10.81
C PRO A 279 -13.05 19.14 -11.07
N ASP A 280 -13.32 18.78 -12.34
CA ASP A 280 -14.54 18.08 -12.76
C ASP A 280 -14.37 16.56 -12.85
N ARG A 281 -13.77 15.96 -11.77
CA ARG A 281 -13.51 14.53 -11.66
C ARG A 281 -14.78 13.68 -11.81
N ASN A 282 -15.92 14.13 -11.27
CA ASN A 282 -17.14 13.34 -11.27
C ASN A 282 -17.71 13.16 -12.69
N SER A 283 -17.67 14.20 -13.52
CA SER A 283 -18.10 14.13 -14.91
C SER A 283 -17.19 13.19 -15.73
N LEU A 284 -15.86 13.28 -15.56
CA LEU A 284 -14.96 12.33 -16.20
C LEU A 284 -15.19 10.89 -15.71
N HIS A 285 -15.44 10.68 -14.42
CA HIS A 285 -15.75 9.35 -13.88
C HIS A 285 -17.00 8.76 -14.55
N THR A 286 -18.08 9.54 -14.65
CA THR A 286 -19.33 9.13 -15.33
C THR A 286 -19.08 8.84 -16.81
N HIS A 287 -18.36 9.71 -17.51
CA HIS A 287 -17.99 9.51 -18.91
C HIS A 287 -17.25 8.19 -19.13
N LEU A 288 -16.21 7.92 -18.36
CA LEU A 288 -15.43 6.68 -18.44
C LEU A 288 -16.29 5.43 -18.15
N LEU A 289 -17.14 5.48 -17.10
CA LEU A 289 -18.04 4.37 -16.80
C LEU A 289 -19.04 4.10 -17.94
N THR A 290 -19.55 5.14 -18.59
CA THR A 290 -20.46 5.01 -19.74
C THR A 290 -19.78 4.31 -20.92
N ASP A 291 -18.48 4.55 -21.10
CA ASP A 291 -17.65 3.90 -22.12
C ASP A 291 -17.05 2.55 -21.68
N GLY A 292 -17.53 1.99 -20.57
CA GLY A 292 -17.12 0.66 -20.08
C GLY A 292 -15.75 0.64 -19.39
N ILE A 293 -15.21 1.79 -18.97
CA ILE A 293 -13.94 1.89 -18.24
C ILE A 293 -14.24 2.07 -16.76
N ASP A 294 -13.93 1.04 -15.94
CA ASP A 294 -14.18 1.06 -14.48
C ASP A 294 -13.09 1.91 -13.76
N SER A 295 -13.21 3.24 -13.84
CA SER A 295 -12.39 4.15 -13.05
C SER A 295 -12.81 4.13 -11.57
N LYS A 296 -11.92 4.52 -10.66
CA LYS A 296 -12.18 4.58 -9.21
C LYS A 296 -11.69 5.90 -8.63
N ILE A 297 -12.13 6.19 -7.42
CA ILE A 297 -11.73 7.38 -6.68
C ILE A 297 -10.90 6.95 -5.45
N HIS A 298 -9.61 7.30 -5.44
CA HIS A 298 -8.72 7.02 -4.32
C HIS A 298 -8.08 8.33 -3.83
N TYR A 299 -8.66 9.01 -2.82
CA TYR A 299 -9.85 8.60 -2.09
C TYR A 299 -10.91 9.68 -2.15
N GLU A 300 -12.17 9.28 -2.11
CA GLU A 300 -13.32 10.19 -2.19
C GLU A 300 -13.44 11.05 -0.92
N TYR A 301 -13.01 10.51 0.21
CA TYR A 301 -13.04 11.16 1.51
C TYR A 301 -11.62 11.28 2.07
N VAL A 302 -11.38 12.34 2.82
CA VAL A 302 -10.22 12.40 3.71
C VAL A 302 -10.54 11.70 5.03
N LEU A 303 -9.51 11.26 5.77
CA LEU A 303 -9.74 10.59 7.06
C LEU A 303 -10.52 11.45 8.05
N GLY A 304 -10.30 12.78 8.01
CA GLY A 304 -11.00 13.74 8.87
C GLY A 304 -12.52 13.80 8.68
N ASP A 305 -13.06 13.26 7.59
CA ASP A 305 -14.50 13.17 7.34
C ASP A 305 -15.13 11.91 7.96
N LEU A 306 -14.31 10.96 8.42
CA LEU A 306 -14.80 9.71 8.97
C LEU A 306 -15.28 9.88 10.42
N PRO A 307 -16.36 9.19 10.85
CA PRO A 307 -16.83 9.23 12.23
C PRO A 307 -15.74 8.85 13.25
N THR A 308 -14.84 7.93 12.90
CA THR A 308 -13.71 7.50 13.74
C THR A 308 -12.68 8.61 13.98
N ALA A 309 -12.72 9.69 13.20
CA ALA A 309 -11.82 10.84 13.31
C ALA A 309 -12.51 12.09 13.87
N GLU A 310 -13.75 12.00 14.36
CA GLU A 310 -14.53 13.17 14.81
C GLU A 310 -13.82 14.00 15.88
N THR A 311 -13.17 13.34 16.83
CA THR A 311 -12.45 13.98 17.94
C THR A 311 -10.98 14.24 17.67
N LEU A 312 -10.46 13.85 16.51
CA LEU A 312 -9.06 14.03 16.19
C LEU A 312 -8.76 15.45 15.70
N LYS A 313 -7.56 15.94 16.03
CA LYS A 313 -7.02 17.14 15.38
C LYS A 313 -6.77 16.88 13.90
N LYS A 314 -7.25 17.76 13.03
CA LYS A 314 -7.26 17.59 11.59
C LYS A 314 -7.05 18.91 10.84
N PRO A 315 -6.58 18.86 9.56
CA PRO A 315 -6.48 20.03 8.70
C PRO A 315 -7.84 20.70 8.46
N ASP A 316 -7.81 21.97 8.13
CA ASP A 316 -9.01 22.72 7.76
C ASP A 316 -9.58 22.30 6.38
N LEU A 317 -10.76 22.83 6.04
CA LEU A 317 -11.46 22.49 4.80
C LEU A 317 -10.79 23.00 3.51
N LEU A 318 -9.82 23.92 3.62
CA LEU A 318 -9.04 24.46 2.50
C LEU A 318 -7.69 23.76 2.34
N SER A 319 -7.42 22.72 3.12
CA SER A 319 -6.19 21.96 3.05
C SER A 319 -6.00 21.26 1.70
N THR A 320 -4.75 21.01 1.34
CA THR A 320 -4.39 20.30 0.09
C THR A 320 -4.98 18.90 0.02
N SER A 321 -5.01 18.18 1.13
CA SER A 321 -5.61 16.84 1.22
C SER A 321 -7.11 16.85 0.88
N VAL A 322 -7.86 17.85 1.37
CA VAL A 322 -9.28 18.01 1.05
C VAL A 322 -9.48 18.41 -0.42
N MET A 323 -8.64 19.32 -0.94
CA MET A 323 -8.67 19.67 -2.36
C MET A 323 -8.44 18.43 -3.24
N LEU A 324 -7.42 17.63 -2.93
CA LEU A 324 -7.10 16.42 -3.69
C LEU A 324 -8.26 15.41 -3.65
N SER A 325 -8.86 15.16 -2.49
CA SER A 325 -9.99 14.19 -2.39
C SER A 325 -11.16 14.56 -3.30
N ARG A 326 -11.38 15.85 -3.56
CA ARG A 326 -12.44 16.34 -4.44
C ARG A 326 -12.16 16.17 -5.92
N GLY A 327 -10.88 16.06 -6.33
CA GLY A 327 -10.47 16.06 -7.73
C GLY A 327 -9.71 14.83 -8.20
N VAL A 328 -9.30 13.90 -7.32
CA VAL A 328 -8.55 12.71 -7.75
C VAL A 328 -9.45 11.66 -8.39
N ILE A 329 -8.93 11.04 -9.46
CA ILE A 329 -9.51 9.88 -10.12
C ILE A 329 -8.40 8.90 -10.50
N SER A 330 -8.66 7.60 -10.42
CA SER A 330 -7.73 6.53 -10.78
C SER A 330 -8.23 5.80 -12.01
N LEU A 331 -7.39 5.69 -13.02
CA LEU A 331 -7.62 4.83 -14.19
C LEU A 331 -7.28 3.36 -13.84
N PRO A 332 -7.86 2.38 -14.56
CA PRO A 332 -7.43 0.98 -14.47
C PRO A 332 -5.92 0.87 -14.68
N MET A 333 -5.18 0.26 -13.74
CA MET A 333 -3.72 0.13 -13.80
C MET A 333 -3.30 -1.28 -13.39
N TYR A 334 -3.05 -2.13 -14.40
CA TYR A 334 -2.55 -3.49 -14.21
C TYR A 334 -1.76 -3.95 -15.44
N PRO A 335 -0.78 -4.87 -15.28
CA PRO A 335 0.15 -5.22 -16.36
C PRO A 335 -0.50 -5.97 -17.53
N GLU A 336 -1.65 -6.62 -17.31
CA GLU A 336 -2.40 -7.37 -18.35
C GLU A 336 -3.26 -6.47 -19.24
N LEU A 337 -3.20 -5.14 -19.11
CA LEU A 337 -3.81 -4.23 -20.09
C LEU A 337 -3.10 -4.38 -21.43
N THR A 338 -3.87 -4.67 -22.48
CA THR A 338 -3.37 -4.68 -23.85
C THR A 338 -3.08 -3.24 -24.33
N ASP A 339 -2.22 -3.09 -25.34
CA ASP A 339 -1.95 -1.77 -25.91
C ASP A 339 -3.21 -1.11 -26.47
N GLY A 340 -4.12 -1.91 -27.05
CA GLY A 340 -5.44 -1.43 -27.49
C GLY A 340 -6.31 -0.89 -26.35
N GLU A 341 -6.33 -1.56 -25.18
CA GLU A 341 -7.06 -1.07 -24.00
C GLU A 341 -6.41 0.19 -23.42
N VAL A 342 -5.07 0.24 -23.38
CA VAL A 342 -4.31 1.42 -22.93
C VAL A 342 -4.61 2.63 -23.83
N GLN A 343 -4.60 2.43 -25.15
CA GLN A 343 -4.95 3.46 -26.12
C GLN A 343 -6.41 3.88 -26.00
N TYR A 344 -7.34 2.93 -25.89
CA TYR A 344 -8.77 3.19 -25.75
C TYR A 344 -9.08 4.05 -24.51
N ILE A 345 -8.48 3.73 -23.36
CA ILE A 345 -8.59 4.55 -22.14
C ILE A 345 -8.09 5.97 -22.41
N ALA A 346 -6.93 6.11 -23.07
CA ALA A 346 -6.36 7.41 -23.38
C ALA A 346 -7.26 8.24 -24.30
N ASP A 347 -7.82 7.63 -25.33
CA ASP A 347 -8.72 8.31 -26.26
C ASP A 347 -10.01 8.75 -25.58
N LYS A 348 -10.56 7.94 -24.65
CA LYS A 348 -11.76 8.33 -23.89
C LYS A 348 -11.51 9.45 -22.88
N VAL A 349 -10.32 9.52 -22.28
CA VAL A 349 -9.91 10.70 -21.49
C VAL A 349 -9.82 11.94 -22.36
N LYS A 350 -9.22 11.86 -23.58
CA LYS A 350 -9.10 13.00 -24.50
C LYS A 350 -10.45 13.48 -25.01
N THR A 351 -11.38 12.56 -25.33
CA THR A 351 -12.69 12.95 -25.89
C THR A 351 -13.63 13.58 -24.85
N PHE A 352 -13.24 13.57 -23.58
CA PHE A 352 -13.93 14.29 -22.51
C PHE A 352 -13.67 15.80 -22.58
N TYR A 353 -12.55 16.22 -23.15
CA TYR A 353 -12.14 17.62 -23.32
C TYR A 353 -12.35 18.08 -24.77
#